data_d8690b57d5d462f686d39b03676bca34
#
_entry.id   d8690b57d5d462f686d39b03676bca34
#
_cell.length_a   1.000
_cell.length_b   1.000
_cell.length_c   1.000
_cell.angle_alpha   90.00
_cell.angle_beta   90.00
_cell.angle_gamma   90.00
#
_symmetry.space_group_name_H-M   'P 1'
#
loop_
_entity.id
_entity.type
_entity.pdbx_description
1 polymer ?
#
loop_
_entity_poly.entity_id
_entity_poly.type
_entity_poly.pdbx_seq_one_letter_code
_entity_poly.pdbx_strand_id
1 'polypeptide(L)'
;MGFPQLRRSLPLLLLGLPLTAQVAMASGLEDLLNNIEKDSLQRLDAGSNDETASRAESDAEESEDVVSAPPLTPPPVLAPMGLPLQQGRTACPALQTQILNALGAEKSAWSVTVVNSHGRVLADVNGNRSRIPASNQKLVSTAIAIDRLGPDHRIRTELWQLPDGTLRLQGGGDPTFGFSGLRRFAKLAAGSGGSSGARTNTPVKLQLEEEPASSWWPSGWSKPDRQYAYGAPITRLALTSNALDMSVRNPPKRMQRLLSREISRNGRKAQLSTVAAGTPEPAGSVLLFSESSKSMHHLMSLANGESHNFTAEVLLREGTGSWRLHQAQARALNWLRQQGVPVNGVRVADGSGLDRGNRLTSQMLTALMLRMEQHPYAKNYFASMAVAGERGTLRYYFPGSRLKGRFAGKTGTIRGVKAVSGRLITPQGPLYVSMIANGSYSPVAKMRRMLESSDKYSACRPMPL
;
A
#
# COMPACT_ATOMS: atom_id res chain seq x y z
N MET A 1 47.73 -16.59 -4.61
CA MET A 1 46.73 -17.53 -4.12
C MET A 1 45.36 -16.83 -4.26
N GLY A 2 44.65 -17.19 -5.31
CA GLY A 2 43.40 -16.52 -5.69
C GLY A 2 42.19 -17.20 -5.04
N PHE A 3 41.25 -16.39 -4.61
CA PHE A 3 39.89 -16.86 -4.24
C PHE A 3 38.96 -16.75 -5.45
N PRO A 4 38.21 -17.80 -5.78
CA PRO A 4 37.32 -17.78 -6.92
C PRO A 4 36.01 -17.03 -6.58
N GLN A 5 35.64 -16.14 -7.46
CA GLN A 5 34.35 -15.49 -7.53
C GLN A 5 33.23 -16.49 -7.84
N LEU A 6 32.37 -16.82 -6.90
CA LEU A 6 31.13 -17.52 -7.15
C LEU A 6 30.04 -16.52 -7.60
N ARG A 7 30.00 -16.28 -8.91
CA ARG A 7 28.79 -15.80 -9.57
C ARG A 7 27.79 -16.96 -9.61
N ARG A 8 26.80 -16.95 -8.77
CA ARG A 8 25.60 -17.75 -8.97
C ARG A 8 24.58 -16.95 -9.76
N SER A 9 24.59 -17.17 -11.06
CA SER A 9 23.49 -16.92 -11.98
C SER A 9 22.30 -17.79 -11.56
N LEU A 10 21.17 -17.17 -11.22
CA LEU A 10 19.89 -17.89 -11.18
C LEU A 10 19.54 -18.34 -12.61
N PRO A 11 19.13 -19.59 -12.80
CA PRO A 11 18.83 -20.08 -14.12
C PRO A 11 17.52 -19.51 -14.65
N LEU A 12 17.56 -19.06 -15.90
CA LEU A 12 16.41 -18.91 -16.80
C LEU A 12 15.79 -20.31 -17.04
N LEU A 13 14.85 -20.71 -16.22
CA LEU A 13 14.12 -21.96 -16.41
C LEU A 13 12.73 -21.84 -15.80
N LEU A 14 11.81 -21.14 -16.49
CA LEU A 14 10.36 -21.20 -16.22
C LEU A 14 9.54 -20.67 -17.41
N LEU A 15 9.99 -20.91 -18.64
CA LEU A 15 9.14 -20.79 -19.83
C LEU A 15 8.54 -22.16 -20.13
N GLY A 16 7.32 -22.42 -19.64
CA GLY A 16 6.60 -23.65 -19.98
C GLY A 16 5.90 -24.39 -18.85
N LEU A 17 5.68 -23.77 -17.71
CA LEU A 17 4.93 -24.44 -16.64
C LEU A 17 3.44 -24.59 -16.99
N PRO A 18 2.85 -25.78 -16.75
CA PRO A 18 1.43 -26.03 -16.98
C PRO A 18 0.57 -25.16 -16.04
N LEU A 19 -0.68 -24.94 -16.43
CA LEU A 19 -1.68 -24.12 -15.72
C LEU A 19 -1.82 -24.46 -14.22
N THR A 20 -1.50 -25.70 -13.83
CA THR A 20 -1.46 -26.18 -12.45
C THR A 20 -0.38 -25.49 -11.59
N ALA A 21 0.77 -25.15 -12.17
CA ALA A 21 1.83 -24.43 -11.46
C ALA A 21 1.47 -22.95 -11.28
N GLN A 22 0.74 -22.36 -12.21
CA GLN A 22 0.22 -20.99 -12.08
C GLN A 22 -0.86 -20.87 -11.00
N VAL A 23 -1.64 -21.92 -10.79
CA VAL A 23 -2.63 -22.02 -9.71
C VAL A 23 -1.92 -22.21 -8.36
N ALA A 24 -0.84 -22.98 -8.29
CA ALA A 24 -0.06 -23.19 -7.07
C ALA A 24 0.67 -21.91 -6.61
N MET A 25 1.14 -21.06 -7.55
CA MET A 25 1.71 -19.76 -7.19
C MET A 25 0.65 -18.75 -6.73
N ALA A 26 -0.55 -18.81 -7.28
CA ALA A 26 -1.67 -17.98 -6.80
C ALA A 26 -2.15 -18.42 -5.41
N SER A 27 -2.18 -19.74 -5.12
CA SER A 27 -2.47 -20.27 -3.78
C SER A 27 -1.38 -19.87 -2.78
N GLY A 28 -0.11 -19.86 -3.17
CA GLY A 28 0.99 -19.38 -2.34
C GLY A 28 0.90 -17.91 -2.00
N LEU A 29 0.34 -17.06 -2.89
CA LEU A 29 0.04 -15.67 -2.59
C LEU A 29 -1.17 -15.56 -1.64
N GLU A 30 -2.22 -16.36 -1.85
CA GLU A 30 -3.38 -16.41 -0.93
C GLU A 30 -2.96 -16.89 0.47
N ASP A 31 -2.09 -17.90 0.58
CA ASP A 31 -1.53 -18.36 1.85
C ASP A 31 -0.65 -17.30 2.52
N LEU A 32 0.16 -16.58 1.75
CA LEU A 32 0.95 -15.45 2.26
C LEU A 32 0.03 -14.33 2.76
N LEU A 33 -1.02 -14.01 2.03
CA LEU A 33 -2.00 -12.99 2.38
C LEU A 33 -2.78 -13.36 3.66
N ASN A 34 -3.20 -14.61 3.79
CA ASN A 34 -3.89 -15.12 4.98
C ASN A 34 -2.97 -15.14 6.21
N ASN A 35 -1.69 -15.47 6.05
CA ASN A 35 -0.71 -15.43 7.13
C ASN A 35 -0.41 -14.00 7.59
N ILE A 36 -0.36 -13.03 6.68
CA ILE A 36 -0.21 -11.60 7.01
C ILE A 36 -1.42 -11.10 7.83
N GLU A 37 -2.63 -11.49 7.46
CA GLU A 37 -3.85 -11.11 8.18
C GLU A 37 -3.87 -11.68 9.60
N LYS A 38 -3.59 -12.97 9.76
CA LYS A 38 -3.57 -13.66 11.05
C LYS A 38 -2.51 -13.09 11.99
N ASP A 39 -1.30 -12.83 11.50
CA ASP A 39 -0.18 -12.25 12.28
C ASP A 39 -0.46 -10.79 12.67
N SER A 40 -1.18 -10.06 11.82
CA SER A 40 -1.56 -8.67 12.07
C SER A 40 -2.69 -8.53 13.09
N LEU A 41 -3.68 -9.43 13.05
CA LEU A 41 -4.82 -9.45 13.98
C LEU A 41 -4.38 -9.87 15.38
N GLN A 42 -3.55 -10.90 15.54
CA GLN A 42 -3.02 -11.33 16.84
C GLN A 42 -2.29 -10.21 17.60
N ARG A 43 -1.70 -9.23 16.89
CA ARG A 43 -1.01 -8.09 17.51
C ARG A 43 -1.92 -6.90 17.81
N LEU A 44 -3.05 -6.81 17.16
CA LEU A 44 -4.09 -5.87 17.54
C LEU A 44 -4.71 -6.29 18.90
N ASP A 45 -4.82 -7.58 19.14
CA ASP A 45 -5.36 -8.13 20.39
C ASP A 45 -4.35 -8.13 21.54
N ALA A 46 -3.07 -8.35 21.28
CA ALA A 46 -2.01 -8.34 22.31
C ALA A 46 -1.74 -6.96 22.94
N GLY A 47 -2.32 -5.88 22.39
CA GLY A 47 -2.23 -4.52 22.93
C GLY A 47 -3.41 -4.10 23.82
N SER A 48 -4.38 -4.98 24.09
CA SER A 48 -5.54 -4.73 24.92
C SER A 48 -5.65 -5.79 26.01
N ASN A 49 -4.71 -5.82 26.97
CA ASN A 49 -4.98 -6.44 28.25
C ASN A 49 -5.65 -5.40 29.13
N ASP A 50 -6.98 -5.38 29.09
CA ASP A 50 -7.81 -5.09 30.24
C ASP A 50 -9.02 -6.04 30.22
N GLU A 51 -9.35 -6.56 31.39
CA GLU A 51 -10.12 -7.76 31.64
C GLU A 51 -11.61 -7.66 31.25
N THR A 52 -12.16 -8.85 31.07
CA THR A 52 -13.57 -9.26 31.11
C THR A 52 -14.34 -9.29 29.78
N ALA A 53 -14.45 -10.49 29.25
CA ALA A 53 -15.73 -11.15 29.02
C ALA A 53 -15.53 -12.50 28.29
N SER A 54 -15.89 -13.55 29.00
CA SER A 54 -15.90 -14.93 28.52
C SER A 54 -17.19 -15.25 27.74
N ARG A 55 -17.01 -16.13 26.74
CA ARG A 55 -17.94 -17.14 26.27
C ARG A 55 -19.23 -16.73 25.56
N ALA A 56 -19.25 -16.99 24.27
CA ALA A 56 -20.26 -17.85 23.61
C ALA A 56 -19.92 -17.96 22.11
N GLU A 57 -19.35 -19.10 21.72
CA GLU A 57 -19.45 -19.60 20.34
C GLU A 57 -20.77 -20.35 20.24
N SER A 58 -21.62 -19.96 19.28
CA SER A 58 -22.67 -20.81 18.75
C SER A 58 -22.84 -20.48 17.26
N ASP A 59 -22.75 -21.53 16.47
CA ASP A 59 -22.97 -21.56 15.03
C ASP A 59 -24.29 -20.88 14.66
N ALA A 60 -24.21 -19.87 13.80
CA ALA A 60 -25.35 -19.32 13.09
C ALA A 60 -25.01 -19.17 11.61
N GLU A 61 -25.65 -19.99 10.78
CA GLU A 61 -25.74 -19.75 9.35
C GLU A 61 -26.45 -18.40 9.14
N GLU A 62 -25.71 -17.39 8.69
CA GLU A 62 -26.27 -16.10 8.31
C GLU A 62 -26.84 -16.15 6.90
N SER A 63 -28.16 -16.02 6.81
CA SER A 63 -28.88 -15.66 5.59
C SER A 63 -28.47 -14.23 5.19
N GLU A 64 -27.91 -14.07 3.98
CA GLU A 64 -27.55 -12.76 3.42
C GLU A 64 -28.80 -11.95 3.06
N ASP A 65 -29.28 -11.13 3.98
CA ASP A 65 -30.17 -10.02 3.68
C ASP A 65 -29.35 -8.87 3.09
N VAL A 66 -29.72 -8.46 1.86
CA VAL A 66 -29.14 -7.32 1.16
C VAL A 66 -29.54 -6.03 1.89
N VAL A 67 -28.80 -5.68 2.93
CA VAL A 67 -28.93 -4.39 3.59
C VAL A 67 -28.07 -3.38 2.85
N SER A 68 -28.72 -2.40 2.22
CA SER A 68 -28.07 -1.19 1.69
C SER A 68 -27.22 -0.56 2.78
N ALA A 69 -25.90 -0.52 2.58
CA ALA A 69 -25.01 0.09 3.55
C ALA A 69 -25.36 1.58 3.74
N PRO A 70 -25.45 2.07 4.99
CA PRO A 70 -25.70 3.49 5.23
C PRO A 70 -24.57 4.33 4.61
N PRO A 71 -24.86 5.56 4.14
CA PRO A 71 -23.85 6.45 3.59
C PRO A 71 -22.75 6.65 4.64
N LEU A 72 -21.50 6.43 4.24
CA LEU A 72 -20.33 6.61 5.10
C LEU A 72 -20.33 8.04 5.63
N THR A 73 -20.48 8.21 6.92
CA THR A 73 -20.19 9.49 7.58
C THR A 73 -18.72 9.78 7.35
N PRO A 74 -18.38 10.96 6.77
CA PRO A 74 -16.98 11.32 6.61
C PRO A 74 -16.30 11.26 7.99
N PRO A 75 -15.08 10.70 8.08
CA PRO A 75 -14.36 10.65 9.35
C PRO A 75 -14.22 12.07 9.92
N PRO A 76 -14.25 12.22 11.26
CA PRO A 76 -14.20 13.53 11.88
C PRO A 76 -12.98 14.29 11.37
N VAL A 77 -13.21 15.49 10.85
CA VAL A 77 -12.13 16.41 10.45
C VAL A 77 -11.37 16.76 11.72
N LEU A 78 -10.21 16.17 11.90
CA LEU A 78 -9.33 16.51 13.02
C LEU A 78 -8.93 17.99 12.88
N ALA A 79 -9.05 18.74 13.96
CA ALA A 79 -8.60 20.12 13.99
C ALA A 79 -7.15 20.23 13.48
N PRO A 80 -6.79 21.22 12.65
CA PRO A 80 -5.43 21.42 12.22
C PRO A 80 -4.54 21.51 13.47
N MET A 81 -3.63 20.58 13.62
CA MET A 81 -2.60 20.73 14.64
C MET A 81 -1.57 21.71 14.10
N GLY A 82 -1.37 22.81 14.81
CA GLY A 82 -0.10 23.49 14.75
C GLY A 82 0.97 22.48 15.18
N LEU A 83 1.58 21.79 14.22
CA LEU A 83 2.76 20.97 14.48
C LEU A 83 3.92 21.95 14.67
N PRO A 84 4.35 22.22 15.90
CA PRO A 84 5.60 22.91 16.09
C PRO A 84 6.72 21.88 15.87
N LEU A 85 7.03 21.60 14.62
CA LEU A 85 8.42 21.26 14.34
C LEU A 85 9.17 22.55 14.63
N GLN A 86 9.62 22.69 15.87
CA GLN A 86 10.33 23.89 16.32
C GLN A 86 11.56 24.06 15.43
N GLN A 87 11.50 25.04 14.54
CA GLN A 87 12.67 25.52 13.83
C GLN A 87 13.56 26.22 14.86
N GLY A 88 14.66 25.58 15.19
CA GLY A 88 15.59 26.08 16.22
C GLY A 88 16.72 25.08 16.43
N ARG A 89 17.55 25.33 17.44
CA ARG A 89 18.61 24.40 17.84
C ARG A 89 18.04 23.04 18.17
N THR A 90 18.67 21.97 17.66
CA THR A 90 18.28 20.59 17.98
C THR A 90 18.28 20.38 19.49
N ALA A 91 17.20 19.77 20.00
CA ALA A 91 16.99 19.64 21.43
C ALA A 91 17.95 18.63 22.11
N CYS A 92 18.71 17.85 21.31
CA CYS A 92 19.66 16.86 21.79
C CYS A 92 20.99 16.96 21.06
N PRO A 93 21.93 17.83 21.52
CA PRO A 93 23.23 17.98 20.89
C PRO A 93 24.05 16.68 20.82
N ALA A 94 23.93 15.82 21.83
CA ALA A 94 24.62 14.53 21.85
C ALA A 94 24.13 13.62 20.73
N LEU A 95 22.80 13.50 20.51
CA LEU A 95 22.25 12.74 19.38
C LEU A 95 22.65 13.34 18.04
N GLN A 96 22.57 14.68 17.93
CA GLN A 96 22.98 15.41 16.72
C GLN A 96 24.43 15.05 16.32
N THR A 97 25.35 15.07 17.30
CA THR A 97 26.76 14.70 17.09
C THR A 97 26.90 13.27 16.63
N GLN A 98 26.19 12.31 17.26
CA GLN A 98 26.24 10.89 16.86
C GLN A 98 25.72 10.68 15.42
N ILE A 99 24.63 11.36 15.04
CA ILE A 99 24.10 11.29 13.67
C ILE A 99 25.13 11.86 12.68
N LEU A 100 25.71 13.01 12.97
CA LEU A 100 26.73 13.62 12.13
C LEU A 100 27.98 12.70 11.96
N ASN A 101 28.42 12.05 13.04
CA ASN A 101 29.52 11.08 13.03
C ASN A 101 29.17 9.84 12.19
N ALA A 102 27.93 9.32 12.31
CA ALA A 102 27.49 8.19 11.50
C ALA A 102 27.45 8.51 9.99
N LEU A 103 27.14 9.75 9.62
CA LEU A 103 27.09 10.21 8.24
C LEU A 103 28.49 10.52 7.67
N GLY A 104 29.40 11.02 8.50
CA GLY A 104 30.78 11.38 8.09
C GLY A 104 30.80 12.40 6.95
N ALA A 105 31.58 12.13 5.91
CA ALA A 105 31.67 13.01 4.72
C ALA A 105 30.41 13.03 3.85
N GLU A 106 29.51 12.07 4.01
CA GLU A 106 28.32 11.93 3.15
C GLU A 106 27.10 12.78 3.58
N LYS A 107 27.24 13.73 4.50
CA LYS A 107 26.15 14.56 5.03
C LYS A 107 25.28 15.17 3.93
N SER A 108 25.88 15.59 2.82
CA SER A 108 25.17 16.18 1.69
C SER A 108 24.22 15.21 0.97
N ALA A 109 24.47 13.90 1.03
CA ALA A 109 23.65 12.85 0.44
C ALA A 109 22.41 12.51 1.29
N TRP A 110 22.34 12.99 2.53
CA TRP A 110 21.34 12.60 3.50
C TRP A 110 20.39 13.73 3.89
N SER A 111 19.14 13.34 4.17
CA SER A 111 18.20 14.08 5.01
C SER A 111 17.78 13.18 6.15
N VAL A 112 17.95 13.65 7.38
CA VAL A 112 17.64 12.92 8.62
C VAL A 112 16.91 13.84 9.57
N THR A 113 15.79 13.39 10.12
CA THR A 113 15.05 14.09 11.16
C THR A 113 14.60 13.09 12.22
N VAL A 114 14.84 13.41 13.50
CA VAL A 114 14.39 12.63 14.65
C VAL A 114 13.59 13.56 15.54
N VAL A 115 12.34 13.19 15.84
CA VAL A 115 11.44 13.96 16.72
C VAL A 115 10.84 13.06 17.79
N ASN A 116 10.53 13.64 18.95
CA ASN A 116 9.80 12.93 20.00
C ASN A 116 8.27 13.07 19.82
N SER A 117 7.50 12.42 20.70
CA SER A 117 6.02 12.45 20.68
C SER A 117 5.40 13.86 20.85
N HIS A 118 6.17 14.81 21.36
CA HIS A 118 5.74 16.21 21.52
C HIS A 118 6.11 17.08 20.30
N GLY A 119 6.61 16.51 19.21
CA GLY A 119 7.02 17.24 18.01
C GLY A 119 8.36 17.97 18.14
N ARG A 120 9.10 17.71 19.21
CA ARG A 120 10.39 18.35 19.48
C ARG A 120 11.48 17.70 18.63
N VAL A 121 12.20 18.47 17.83
CA VAL A 121 13.30 18.00 16.98
C VAL A 121 14.52 17.70 17.84
N LEU A 122 14.85 16.42 18.00
CA LEU A 122 16.01 15.96 18.75
C LEU A 122 17.29 16.05 17.93
N ALA A 123 17.21 15.71 16.63
CA ALA A 123 18.31 15.84 15.69
C ALA A 123 17.78 16.11 14.27
N ASP A 124 18.52 16.90 13.51
CA ASP A 124 18.18 17.21 12.11
C ASP A 124 19.44 17.41 11.26
N VAL A 125 19.45 16.80 10.09
CA VAL A 125 20.47 17.01 9.06
C VAL A 125 19.79 17.17 7.71
N ASN A 126 19.81 18.38 7.14
CA ASN A 126 19.16 18.69 5.87
C ASN A 126 17.67 18.27 5.84
N GLY A 127 16.97 18.36 6.97
CA GLY A 127 15.62 17.82 7.14
C GLY A 127 14.58 18.41 6.21
N ASN A 128 14.73 19.67 5.81
CA ASN A 128 13.90 20.38 4.84
C ASN A 128 14.33 20.17 3.38
N ARG A 129 15.46 19.51 3.13
CA ARG A 129 15.95 19.27 1.77
C ARG A 129 15.12 18.19 1.07
N SER A 130 14.57 18.54 -0.09
CA SER A 130 13.85 17.64 -0.98
C SER A 130 14.71 16.47 -1.44
N ARG A 131 14.20 15.25 -1.28
CA ARG A 131 14.85 13.99 -1.68
C ARG A 131 13.89 13.11 -2.47
N ILE A 132 14.45 12.22 -3.30
CA ILE A 132 13.70 11.11 -3.87
C ILE A 132 13.44 10.11 -2.72
N PRO A 133 12.16 9.84 -2.34
CA PRO A 133 11.85 9.07 -1.14
C PRO A 133 11.83 7.56 -1.39
N ALA A 134 11.83 7.12 -2.66
CA ALA A 134 11.45 5.77 -3.02
C ALA A 134 10.14 5.36 -2.32
N SER A 135 9.98 4.12 -1.89
CA SER A 135 8.73 3.62 -1.29
C SER A 135 8.31 4.28 0.05
N ASN A 136 9.08 5.23 0.59
CA ASN A 136 8.57 6.04 1.72
C ASN A 136 7.40 6.94 1.28
N GLN A 137 7.19 7.15 -0.03
CA GLN A 137 5.98 7.77 -0.59
C GLN A 137 4.70 7.04 -0.15
N LYS A 138 4.76 5.74 0.08
CA LYS A 138 3.60 4.93 0.51
C LYS A 138 3.02 5.36 1.86
N LEU A 139 3.84 5.95 2.74
CA LEU A 139 3.36 6.53 3.99
C LEU A 139 2.32 7.64 3.76
N VAL A 140 2.49 8.42 2.68
CA VAL A 140 1.51 9.44 2.26
C VAL A 140 0.24 8.78 1.74
N SER A 141 0.38 7.83 0.81
CA SER A 141 -0.77 7.16 0.17
C SER A 141 -1.65 6.42 1.17
N THR A 142 -1.03 5.72 2.12
CA THR A 142 -1.75 4.97 3.16
C THR A 142 -2.33 5.87 4.24
N ALA A 143 -1.69 6.99 4.58
CA ALA A 143 -2.25 7.98 5.50
C ALA A 143 -3.51 8.62 4.92
N ILE A 144 -3.49 9.03 3.64
CA ILE A 144 -4.67 9.57 2.95
C ILE A 144 -5.79 8.53 2.89
N ALA A 145 -5.46 7.28 2.55
CA ALA A 145 -6.45 6.23 2.42
C ALA A 145 -7.18 5.97 3.74
N ILE A 146 -6.45 5.77 4.84
CA ILE A 146 -7.07 5.49 6.14
C ILE A 146 -7.83 6.70 6.70
N ASP A 147 -7.34 7.92 6.48
CA ASP A 147 -8.03 9.16 6.91
C ASP A 147 -9.36 9.36 6.17
N ARG A 148 -9.36 9.12 4.85
CA ARG A 148 -10.52 9.44 3.99
C ARG A 148 -11.54 8.33 3.88
N LEU A 149 -11.11 7.09 3.97
CA LEU A 149 -11.94 5.92 3.73
C LEU A 149 -12.29 5.17 5.02
N GLY A 150 -11.46 5.28 6.06
CA GLY A 150 -11.65 4.57 7.32
C GLY A 150 -11.20 3.10 7.26
N PRO A 151 -11.23 2.40 8.43
CA PRO A 151 -10.75 1.02 8.55
C PRO A 151 -11.68 -0.01 7.92
N ASP A 152 -12.98 0.31 7.80
CA ASP A 152 -14.00 -0.63 7.31
C ASP A 152 -14.19 -0.59 5.79
N HIS A 153 -13.54 0.36 5.13
CA HIS A 153 -13.62 0.48 3.68
C HIS A 153 -13.09 -0.77 2.98
N ARG A 154 -13.81 -1.20 1.95
CA ARG A 154 -13.45 -2.30 1.05
C ARG A 154 -13.52 -1.81 -0.38
N ILE A 155 -12.54 -2.21 -1.17
CA ILE A 155 -12.57 -2.00 -2.62
C ILE A 155 -13.50 -3.06 -3.22
N ARG A 156 -14.43 -2.65 -4.08
CA ARG A 156 -15.44 -3.55 -4.64
C ARG A 156 -15.15 -3.91 -6.08
N THR A 157 -15.52 -5.13 -6.43
CA THR A 157 -15.67 -5.60 -7.81
C THR A 157 -17.13 -6.03 -7.97
N GLU A 158 -17.83 -5.49 -8.97
CA GLU A 158 -19.29 -5.56 -9.08
C GLU A 158 -19.73 -6.06 -10.45
N LEU A 159 -20.74 -6.94 -10.46
CA LEU A 159 -21.41 -7.42 -11.67
C LEU A 159 -22.81 -6.81 -11.75
N TRP A 160 -23.04 -6.02 -12.76
CA TRP A 160 -24.31 -5.38 -13.04
C TRP A 160 -24.99 -6.02 -14.23
N GLN A 161 -26.32 -6.06 -14.25
CA GLN A 161 -27.13 -6.36 -15.41
C GLN A 161 -27.78 -5.08 -15.91
N LEU A 162 -27.52 -4.72 -17.15
CA LEU A 162 -28.11 -3.58 -17.84
C LEU A 162 -29.51 -3.94 -18.34
N PRO A 163 -30.39 -2.95 -18.62
CA PRO A 163 -31.78 -3.19 -19.04
C PRO A 163 -31.92 -4.03 -20.33
N ASP A 164 -30.92 -4.02 -21.19
CA ASP A 164 -30.87 -4.85 -22.41
C ASP A 164 -30.35 -6.28 -22.17
N GLY A 165 -30.13 -6.66 -20.91
CA GLY A 165 -29.59 -7.95 -20.51
C GLY A 165 -28.07 -8.09 -20.65
N THR A 166 -27.37 -7.06 -21.13
CA THR A 166 -25.91 -7.03 -21.14
C THR A 166 -25.38 -6.97 -19.71
N LEU A 167 -24.35 -7.74 -19.41
CA LEU A 167 -23.67 -7.67 -18.11
C LEU A 167 -22.53 -6.64 -18.16
N ARG A 168 -22.25 -5.98 -17.04
CA ARG A 168 -21.10 -5.10 -16.87
C ARG A 168 -20.34 -5.49 -15.61
N LEU A 169 -19.03 -5.75 -15.77
CA LEU A 169 -18.12 -5.98 -14.67
C LEU A 169 -17.32 -4.71 -14.41
N GLN A 170 -17.46 -4.18 -13.21
CA GLN A 170 -16.78 -2.97 -12.72
C GLN A 170 -15.80 -3.36 -11.62
N GLY A 171 -14.65 -2.68 -11.53
CA GLY A 171 -13.66 -2.88 -10.48
C GLY A 171 -13.16 -1.58 -9.90
N GLY A 172 -12.84 -1.60 -8.61
CA GLY A 172 -12.16 -0.52 -7.89
C GLY A 172 -10.64 -0.70 -7.83
N GLY A 173 -10.07 -1.68 -8.56
CA GLY A 173 -8.64 -1.96 -8.51
C GLY A 173 -8.23 -2.82 -7.31
N ASP A 174 -9.10 -3.70 -6.85
CA ASP A 174 -8.79 -4.60 -5.73
C ASP A 174 -7.49 -5.38 -5.97
N PRO A 175 -6.41 -5.14 -5.20
CA PRO A 175 -5.15 -5.85 -5.35
C PRO A 175 -5.24 -7.32 -4.91
N THR A 176 -6.31 -7.69 -4.20
CA THR A 176 -6.53 -9.05 -3.69
C THR A 176 -7.46 -9.87 -4.58
N PHE A 177 -7.97 -9.29 -5.68
CA PHE A 177 -8.82 -10.00 -6.63
C PHE A 177 -8.07 -11.13 -7.33
N GLY A 178 -8.49 -12.37 -7.03
CA GLY A 178 -7.83 -13.60 -7.48
C GLY A 178 -8.64 -14.43 -8.45
N PHE A 179 -8.15 -15.64 -8.74
CA PHE A 179 -8.83 -16.57 -9.65
C PHE A 179 -10.13 -17.15 -9.06
N SER A 180 -10.28 -17.19 -7.74
CA SER A 180 -11.52 -17.59 -7.07
C SER A 180 -12.64 -16.63 -7.41
N GLY A 181 -12.41 -15.33 -7.26
CA GLY A 181 -13.33 -14.26 -7.65
C GLY A 181 -13.65 -14.31 -9.15
N LEU A 182 -12.62 -14.41 -10.00
CA LEU A 182 -12.83 -14.54 -11.46
C LEU A 182 -13.79 -15.69 -11.80
N ARG A 183 -13.61 -16.88 -11.20
CA ARG A 183 -14.48 -18.03 -11.45
C ARG A 183 -15.89 -17.81 -10.94
N ARG A 184 -16.06 -17.12 -9.80
CA ARG A 184 -17.36 -16.78 -9.24
C ARG A 184 -18.13 -15.84 -10.18
N PHE A 185 -17.51 -14.76 -10.62
CA PHE A 185 -18.12 -13.85 -11.60
C PHE A 185 -18.45 -14.54 -12.92
N ALA A 186 -17.59 -15.42 -13.42
CA ALA A 186 -17.83 -16.17 -14.64
C ALA A 186 -19.03 -17.15 -14.51
N LYS A 187 -19.19 -17.80 -13.35
CA LYS A 187 -20.32 -18.69 -13.05
C LYS A 187 -21.63 -17.89 -12.99
N LEU A 188 -21.62 -16.76 -12.29
CA LEU A 188 -22.79 -15.86 -12.21
C LEU A 188 -23.17 -15.34 -13.59
N ALA A 189 -22.21 -14.85 -14.38
CA ALA A 189 -22.42 -14.39 -15.73
C ALA A 189 -23.00 -15.49 -16.65
N ALA A 190 -22.58 -16.73 -16.49
CA ALA A 190 -23.14 -17.85 -17.23
C ALA A 190 -24.57 -18.18 -16.80
N GLY A 191 -24.93 -17.98 -15.53
CA GLY A 191 -26.26 -18.26 -14.98
C GLY A 191 -27.30 -17.18 -15.21
N SER A 192 -26.89 -15.93 -15.50
CA SER A 192 -27.76 -14.74 -15.60
C SER A 192 -28.61 -14.65 -16.87
N GLY A 193 -28.97 -15.74 -17.52
CA GLY A 193 -29.68 -15.69 -18.81
C GLY A 193 -30.93 -16.53 -18.95
N GLY A 194 -31.61 -16.91 -17.87
CA GLY A 194 -32.87 -17.65 -17.99
C GLY A 194 -33.39 -18.25 -16.70
N SER A 195 -34.64 -17.99 -16.40
CA SER A 195 -35.43 -18.57 -15.29
C SER A 195 -35.87 -20.02 -15.53
N SER A 196 -35.35 -20.72 -16.52
CA SER A 196 -35.58 -22.15 -16.72
C SER A 196 -34.30 -22.78 -17.30
N GLY A 197 -33.86 -23.89 -16.73
CA GLY A 197 -32.64 -24.65 -17.02
C GLY A 197 -32.38 -25.06 -18.47
N ALA A 198 -32.90 -24.34 -19.45
CA ALA A 198 -32.66 -24.51 -20.87
C ALA A 198 -31.31 -23.85 -21.22
N ARG A 199 -30.39 -24.63 -21.76
CA ARG A 199 -29.15 -24.15 -22.40
C ARG A 199 -29.52 -23.18 -23.52
N THR A 200 -29.49 -21.86 -23.24
CA THR A 200 -29.69 -20.84 -24.27
C THR A 200 -28.43 -20.77 -25.12
N ASN A 201 -28.56 -20.91 -26.44
CA ASN A 201 -27.45 -20.74 -27.40
C ASN A 201 -26.97 -19.28 -27.50
N THR A 202 -27.68 -18.36 -26.86
CA THR A 202 -27.35 -16.93 -26.90
C THR A 202 -26.09 -16.64 -26.08
N PRO A 203 -25.05 -16.04 -26.66
CA PRO A 203 -23.85 -15.70 -25.95
C PRO A 203 -24.12 -14.68 -24.82
N VAL A 204 -23.42 -14.82 -23.70
CA VAL A 204 -23.38 -13.82 -22.63
C VAL A 204 -22.67 -12.57 -23.16
N LYS A 205 -23.36 -11.45 -23.23
CA LYS A 205 -22.74 -10.15 -23.51
C LYS A 205 -22.18 -9.60 -22.21
N LEU A 206 -20.86 -9.37 -22.13
CA LEU A 206 -20.20 -8.86 -20.93
C LEU A 206 -19.25 -7.71 -21.25
N GLN A 207 -19.53 -6.55 -20.70
CA GLN A 207 -18.67 -5.37 -20.76
C GLN A 207 -17.70 -5.38 -19.55
N LEU A 208 -16.43 -5.09 -19.80
CA LEU A 208 -15.43 -4.82 -18.78
C LEU A 208 -15.20 -3.31 -18.71
N GLU A 209 -15.43 -2.71 -17.55
CA GLU A 209 -15.15 -1.30 -17.36
C GLU A 209 -13.69 -1.08 -17.01
N GLU A 210 -12.97 -0.25 -17.78
CA GLU A 210 -11.54 -0.08 -17.56
C GLU A 210 -11.05 1.32 -17.97
N GLU A 211 -9.99 1.76 -17.29
CA GLU A 211 -9.26 2.97 -17.63
C GLU A 211 -8.54 2.84 -19.00
N PRO A 212 -8.36 3.92 -19.73
CA PRO A 212 -7.63 3.88 -20.99
C PRO A 212 -6.16 3.47 -20.78
N ALA A 213 -5.59 2.77 -21.76
CA ALA A 213 -4.22 2.23 -21.66
C ALA A 213 -3.15 3.30 -21.38
N SER A 214 -3.39 4.54 -21.78
CA SER A 214 -2.51 5.69 -21.52
C SER A 214 -2.38 6.04 -20.02
N SER A 215 -3.35 5.63 -19.18
CA SER A 215 -3.39 5.92 -17.75
C SER A 215 -2.93 4.76 -16.85
N TRP A 216 -2.63 3.57 -17.44
CA TRP A 216 -2.25 2.40 -16.65
C TRP A 216 -0.94 2.55 -15.90
N TRP A 217 -0.04 3.40 -16.34
CA TRP A 217 1.22 3.66 -15.65
C TRP A 217 1.40 5.14 -15.36
N PRO A 218 1.90 5.49 -14.17
CA PRO A 218 2.46 6.82 -13.96
C PRO A 218 3.50 7.15 -15.03
N SER A 219 3.48 8.38 -15.53
CA SER A 219 4.30 8.79 -16.68
C SER A 219 5.80 8.65 -16.43
N GLY A 220 6.25 8.85 -15.18
CA GLY A 220 7.65 8.75 -14.79
C GLY A 220 8.14 7.32 -14.50
N TRP A 221 7.28 6.29 -14.62
CA TRP A 221 7.75 4.92 -14.53
C TRP A 221 8.54 4.54 -15.77
N SER A 222 9.78 4.09 -15.59
CA SER A 222 10.63 3.74 -16.71
C SER A 222 10.10 2.51 -17.48
N LYS A 223 10.39 2.45 -18.79
CA LYS A 223 10.01 1.28 -19.60
C LYS A 223 10.55 -0.05 -19.04
N PRO A 224 11.82 -0.13 -18.54
CA PRO A 224 12.30 -1.33 -17.86
C PRO A 224 11.47 -1.69 -16.62
N ASP A 225 11.14 -0.73 -15.74
CA ASP A 225 10.38 -1.02 -14.54
C ASP A 225 9.00 -1.60 -14.83
N ARG A 226 8.34 -1.13 -15.90
CA ARG A 226 7.02 -1.63 -16.34
C ARG A 226 7.01 -3.09 -16.80
N GLN A 227 8.16 -3.72 -16.97
CA GLN A 227 8.25 -5.13 -17.36
C GLN A 227 8.19 -6.08 -16.15
N TYR A 228 8.58 -5.61 -14.97
CA TYR A 228 8.62 -6.42 -13.76
C TYR A 228 7.29 -6.37 -12.99
N ALA A 229 7.04 -7.38 -12.16
CA ALA A 229 5.84 -7.46 -11.33
C ALA A 229 5.62 -6.20 -10.48
N TYR A 230 6.68 -5.60 -9.93
CA TYR A 230 6.57 -4.37 -9.15
C TYR A 230 6.17 -3.13 -9.97
N GLY A 231 6.27 -3.17 -11.29
CA GLY A 231 5.86 -2.12 -12.23
C GLY A 231 4.61 -2.49 -13.02
N ALA A 232 3.80 -3.40 -12.52
CA ALA A 232 2.55 -3.82 -13.16
C ALA A 232 1.59 -2.66 -13.41
N PRO A 233 0.80 -2.70 -14.50
CA PRO A 233 -0.14 -1.63 -14.85
C PRO A 233 -1.27 -1.50 -13.82
N ILE A 234 -1.66 -0.28 -13.51
CA ILE A 234 -2.71 0.04 -12.54
C ILE A 234 -4.03 0.12 -13.28
N THR A 235 -4.87 -0.89 -13.10
CA THR A 235 -6.17 -1.03 -13.74
C THR A 235 -7.27 -1.31 -12.74
N ARG A 236 -8.53 -1.09 -13.12
CA ARG A 236 -9.68 -1.32 -12.24
C ARG A 236 -9.98 -2.79 -12.04
N LEU A 237 -9.84 -3.60 -13.09
CA LEU A 237 -10.03 -5.05 -13.04
C LEU A 237 -8.67 -5.75 -13.01
N ALA A 238 -8.09 -5.84 -11.81
CA ALA A 238 -6.70 -6.21 -11.61
C ALA A 238 -6.55 -7.65 -11.08
N LEU A 239 -6.74 -8.64 -11.93
CA LEU A 239 -6.52 -10.03 -11.54
C LEU A 239 -5.06 -10.28 -11.12
N THR A 240 -4.85 -10.67 -9.86
CA THR A 240 -3.52 -10.86 -9.25
C THR A 240 -2.64 -9.60 -9.31
N SER A 241 -3.25 -8.41 -9.08
CA SER A 241 -2.58 -7.10 -9.20
C SER A 241 -1.87 -6.91 -10.55
N ASN A 242 -2.36 -7.53 -11.61
CA ASN A 242 -1.76 -7.54 -12.95
C ASN A 242 -0.30 -8.00 -13.00
N ALA A 243 0.11 -8.79 -12.02
CA ALA A 243 1.42 -9.38 -11.94
C ALA A 243 1.34 -10.92 -11.88
N LEU A 244 2.32 -11.53 -12.47
CA LEU A 244 2.75 -12.92 -12.32
C LEU A 244 4.23 -12.84 -11.94
N ASP A 245 5.09 -13.66 -12.53
CA ASP A 245 6.54 -13.45 -12.40
C ASP A 245 6.98 -12.12 -13.01
N MET A 246 6.25 -11.67 -14.04
CA MET A 246 6.43 -10.41 -14.73
C MET A 246 5.11 -9.62 -14.80
N SER A 247 5.20 -8.37 -15.18
CA SER A 247 4.06 -7.48 -15.43
C SER A 247 3.18 -8.02 -16.56
N VAL A 248 1.87 -7.95 -16.39
CA VAL A 248 0.88 -8.26 -17.43
C VAL A 248 0.74 -7.05 -18.36
N ARG A 249 1.20 -7.16 -19.60
CA ARG A 249 1.22 -6.04 -20.55
C ARG A 249 -0.16 -5.51 -20.95
N ASN A 250 -1.16 -6.37 -20.98
CA ASN A 250 -2.53 -6.00 -21.37
C ASN A 250 -3.54 -6.69 -20.45
N PRO A 251 -3.82 -6.12 -19.28
CA PRO A 251 -4.74 -6.70 -18.30
C PRO A 251 -6.16 -6.92 -18.83
N PRO A 252 -6.81 -5.98 -19.52
CA PRO A 252 -8.17 -6.21 -20.04
C PRO A 252 -8.23 -7.38 -21.01
N LYS A 253 -7.28 -7.51 -21.91
CA LYS A 253 -7.22 -8.66 -22.86
C LYS A 253 -7.01 -9.98 -22.13
N ARG A 254 -6.18 -9.98 -21.07
CA ARG A 254 -6.01 -11.16 -20.19
C ARG A 254 -7.32 -11.50 -19.49
N MET A 255 -7.98 -10.51 -18.91
CA MET A 255 -9.26 -10.68 -18.22
C MET A 255 -10.33 -11.23 -19.15
N GLN A 256 -10.51 -10.64 -20.33
CA GLN A 256 -11.45 -11.11 -21.36
C GLN A 256 -11.21 -12.59 -21.69
N ARG A 257 -9.96 -12.98 -21.99
CA ARG A 257 -9.60 -14.35 -22.33
C ARG A 257 -9.94 -15.34 -21.20
N LEU A 258 -9.64 -14.96 -19.96
CA LEU A 258 -9.87 -15.83 -18.81
C LEU A 258 -11.36 -15.93 -18.46
N LEU A 259 -12.09 -14.83 -18.48
CA LEU A 259 -13.55 -14.82 -18.27
C LEU A 259 -14.26 -15.63 -19.36
N SER A 260 -13.92 -15.41 -20.64
CA SER A 260 -14.50 -16.20 -21.76
C SER A 260 -14.29 -17.71 -21.54
N ARG A 261 -13.09 -18.10 -21.14
CA ARG A 261 -12.77 -19.51 -20.85
C ARG A 261 -13.59 -20.05 -19.68
N GLU A 262 -13.70 -19.32 -18.58
CA GLU A 262 -14.45 -19.77 -17.41
C GLU A 262 -15.97 -19.77 -17.65
N ILE A 263 -16.51 -18.81 -18.41
CA ILE A 263 -17.91 -18.79 -18.84
C ILE A 263 -18.19 -20.01 -19.75
N SER A 264 -17.26 -20.35 -20.66
CA SER A 264 -17.38 -21.53 -21.52
C SER A 264 -17.37 -22.84 -20.73
N ARG A 265 -16.58 -22.92 -19.66
CA ARG A 265 -16.60 -24.07 -18.74
C ARG A 265 -17.94 -24.25 -18.03
N ASN A 266 -18.68 -23.15 -17.84
CA ASN A 266 -20.05 -23.16 -17.31
C ASN A 266 -21.12 -23.32 -18.41
N GLY A 267 -20.74 -23.79 -19.60
CA GLY A 267 -21.66 -24.23 -20.67
C GLY A 267 -22.20 -23.09 -21.55
N ARG A 268 -21.66 -21.86 -21.46
CA ARG A 268 -22.13 -20.73 -22.27
C ARG A 268 -21.01 -20.07 -23.08
N LYS A 269 -21.32 -19.57 -24.27
CA LYS A 269 -20.41 -18.69 -25.01
C LYS A 269 -20.46 -17.28 -24.44
N ALA A 270 -19.36 -16.52 -24.55
CA ALA A 270 -19.30 -15.13 -24.11
C ALA A 270 -18.84 -14.20 -25.25
N GLN A 271 -19.47 -13.05 -25.34
CA GLN A 271 -19.06 -11.91 -26.17
C GLN A 271 -18.61 -10.78 -25.22
N LEU A 272 -17.29 -10.57 -25.16
CA LEU A 272 -16.69 -9.58 -24.25
C LEU A 272 -16.25 -8.33 -25.01
N SER A 273 -16.51 -7.19 -24.38
CA SER A 273 -16.04 -5.88 -24.85
C SER A 273 -15.46 -5.08 -23.67
N THR A 274 -14.83 -3.96 -23.95
CA THR A 274 -14.34 -3.02 -22.91
C THR A 274 -15.08 -1.70 -23.10
N VAL A 275 -15.53 -1.11 -21.99
CA VAL A 275 -16.10 0.23 -21.93
C VAL A 275 -15.22 1.13 -21.07
N ALA A 276 -15.30 2.44 -21.28
CA ALA A 276 -14.51 3.40 -20.53
C ALA A 276 -14.95 3.43 -19.05
N ALA A 277 -14.00 3.57 -18.16
CA ALA A 277 -14.26 3.77 -16.74
C ALA A 277 -15.13 5.02 -16.50
N GLY A 278 -16.11 4.89 -15.60
CA GLY A 278 -17.09 5.92 -15.31
C GLY A 278 -18.19 6.07 -16.38
N THR A 279 -18.33 5.06 -17.28
CA THR A 279 -19.51 5.00 -18.17
C THR A 279 -20.77 4.82 -17.30
N PRO A 280 -21.73 5.76 -17.33
CA PRO A 280 -22.94 5.66 -16.50
C PRO A 280 -23.70 4.35 -16.73
N GLU A 281 -24.25 3.79 -15.66
CA GLU A 281 -25.21 2.71 -15.78
C GLU A 281 -26.55 3.28 -16.28
N PRO A 282 -27.18 2.68 -17.30
CA PRO A 282 -28.54 3.04 -17.70
C PRO A 282 -29.52 2.87 -16.53
N ALA A 283 -30.55 3.72 -16.48
CA ALA A 283 -31.63 3.58 -15.52
C ALA A 283 -32.27 2.18 -15.65
N GLY A 284 -32.53 1.53 -14.52
CA GLY A 284 -33.03 0.15 -14.49
C GLY A 284 -31.93 -0.93 -14.49
N SER A 285 -30.67 -0.56 -14.41
CA SER A 285 -29.57 -1.52 -14.17
C SER A 285 -29.69 -2.13 -12.78
N VAL A 286 -29.39 -3.43 -12.65
CA VAL A 286 -29.50 -4.19 -11.40
C VAL A 286 -28.13 -4.73 -11.00
N LEU A 287 -27.72 -4.49 -9.74
CA LEU A 287 -26.55 -5.11 -9.16
C LEU A 287 -26.82 -6.58 -8.90
N LEU A 288 -26.15 -7.49 -9.59
CA LEU A 288 -26.30 -8.93 -9.42
C LEU A 288 -25.39 -9.47 -8.32
N PHE A 289 -24.19 -8.92 -8.20
CA PHE A 289 -23.20 -9.41 -7.23
C PHE A 289 -22.11 -8.38 -6.99
N SER A 290 -21.66 -8.31 -5.73
CA SER A 290 -20.51 -7.48 -5.31
C SER A 290 -19.54 -8.32 -4.49
N GLU A 291 -18.26 -8.30 -4.85
CA GLU A 291 -17.17 -8.92 -4.10
C GLU A 291 -16.29 -7.82 -3.50
N SER A 292 -15.98 -7.97 -2.23
CA SER A 292 -15.17 -7.01 -1.49
C SER A 292 -13.71 -7.46 -1.39
N SER A 293 -12.79 -6.52 -1.42
CA SER A 293 -11.38 -6.75 -1.10
C SER A 293 -11.18 -7.19 0.35
N LYS A 294 -9.97 -7.61 0.67
CA LYS A 294 -9.50 -7.73 2.05
C LYS A 294 -9.61 -6.38 2.79
N SER A 295 -9.46 -6.38 4.12
CA SER A 295 -9.59 -5.19 4.97
C SER A 295 -8.64 -4.05 4.60
N MET A 296 -8.99 -2.80 4.96
CA MET A 296 -8.09 -1.65 4.81
C MET A 296 -6.76 -1.89 5.51
N HIS A 297 -6.76 -2.51 6.70
CA HIS A 297 -5.53 -2.87 7.39
C HIS A 297 -4.66 -3.82 6.57
N HIS A 298 -5.27 -4.82 5.93
CA HIS A 298 -4.55 -5.74 5.03
C HIS A 298 -3.97 -5.01 3.81
N LEU A 299 -4.76 -4.16 3.16
CA LEU A 299 -4.30 -3.36 2.01
C LEU A 299 -3.14 -2.43 2.40
N MET A 300 -3.23 -1.76 3.55
CA MET A 300 -2.13 -0.95 4.06
C MET A 300 -0.90 -1.79 4.41
N SER A 301 -1.07 -3.00 4.94
CA SER A 301 0.04 -3.92 5.23
C SER A 301 0.75 -4.39 3.97
N LEU A 302 0.02 -4.66 2.89
CA LEU A 302 0.63 -4.90 1.57
C LEU A 302 1.47 -3.70 1.10
N ALA A 303 0.94 -2.48 1.24
CA ALA A 303 1.65 -1.27 0.82
C ALA A 303 2.85 -0.93 1.72
N ASN A 304 2.67 -0.92 3.04
CA ASN A 304 3.69 -0.48 4.00
C ASN A 304 4.61 -1.61 4.43
N GLY A 305 4.08 -2.78 4.75
CA GLY A 305 4.84 -3.94 5.19
C GLY A 305 5.62 -4.58 4.06
N GLU A 306 4.93 -4.98 2.99
CA GLU A 306 5.51 -5.71 1.85
C GLU A 306 5.95 -4.78 0.70
N SER A 307 5.68 -3.49 0.81
CA SER A 307 6.06 -2.49 -0.20
C SER A 307 5.39 -2.66 -1.57
N HIS A 308 4.18 -3.22 -1.61
CA HIS A 308 3.45 -3.50 -2.85
C HIS A 308 3.05 -2.22 -3.57
N ASN A 309 3.57 -2.02 -4.79
CA ASN A 309 3.40 -0.78 -5.53
C ASN A 309 1.97 -0.61 -6.05
N PHE A 310 1.39 -1.68 -6.63
CA PHE A 310 0.03 -1.66 -7.14
C PHE A 310 -0.96 -1.19 -6.05
N THR A 311 -0.92 -1.81 -4.87
CA THR A 311 -1.81 -1.43 -3.75
C THR A 311 -1.64 0.03 -3.35
N ALA A 312 -0.42 0.53 -3.27
CA ALA A 312 -0.18 1.93 -2.90
C ALA A 312 -0.71 2.92 -3.96
N GLU A 313 -0.63 2.55 -5.24
CA GLU A 313 -1.19 3.33 -6.34
C GLU A 313 -2.73 3.38 -6.27
N VAL A 314 -3.36 2.26 -5.98
CA VAL A 314 -4.82 2.20 -5.81
C VAL A 314 -5.23 2.97 -4.55
N LEU A 315 -4.56 2.78 -3.42
CA LEU A 315 -4.88 3.50 -2.17
C LEU A 315 -4.74 5.01 -2.32
N LEU A 316 -3.78 5.51 -3.11
CA LEU A 316 -3.71 6.94 -3.41
C LEU A 316 -4.94 7.40 -4.20
N ARG A 317 -5.35 6.65 -5.23
CA ARG A 317 -6.50 7.01 -6.08
C ARG A 317 -7.82 6.96 -5.31
N GLU A 318 -8.05 5.87 -4.61
CA GLU A 318 -9.25 5.68 -3.78
C GLU A 318 -9.33 6.75 -2.68
N GLY A 319 -8.27 6.92 -1.89
CA GLY A 319 -8.24 7.89 -0.79
C GLY A 319 -8.35 9.34 -1.24
N THR A 320 -7.90 9.67 -2.45
CA THR A 320 -8.09 11.01 -3.04
C THR A 320 -9.40 11.13 -3.83
N GLY A 321 -10.15 10.04 -4.04
CA GLY A 321 -11.37 10.02 -4.83
C GLY A 321 -11.14 10.37 -6.31
N SER A 322 -9.98 10.00 -6.88
CA SER A 322 -9.71 10.21 -8.31
C SER A 322 -8.76 9.16 -8.89
N TRP A 323 -9.24 8.49 -9.94
CA TRP A 323 -8.42 7.59 -10.75
C TRP A 323 -7.52 8.34 -11.75
N ARG A 324 -7.81 9.60 -12.05
CA ARG A 324 -6.93 10.47 -12.83
C ARG A 324 -5.73 10.89 -11.99
N LEU A 325 -4.55 10.34 -12.29
CA LEU A 325 -3.35 10.49 -11.45
C LEU A 325 -3.00 11.95 -11.14
N HIS A 326 -3.07 12.86 -12.13
CA HIS A 326 -2.77 14.28 -11.92
C HIS A 326 -3.71 14.95 -10.88
N GLN A 327 -4.99 14.54 -10.85
CA GLN A 327 -5.94 15.03 -9.84
C GLN A 327 -5.63 14.40 -8.47
N ALA A 328 -5.30 13.10 -8.43
CA ALA A 328 -4.89 12.44 -7.19
C ALA A 328 -3.64 13.09 -6.59
N GLN A 329 -2.65 13.45 -7.40
CA GLN A 329 -1.45 14.18 -6.98
C GLN A 329 -1.79 15.54 -6.35
N ALA A 330 -2.61 16.33 -7.02
CA ALA A 330 -3.03 17.66 -6.53
C ALA A 330 -3.82 17.55 -5.21
N ARG A 331 -4.77 16.60 -5.14
CA ARG A 331 -5.58 16.34 -3.94
C ARG A 331 -4.73 15.83 -2.78
N ALA A 332 -3.75 14.96 -3.04
CA ALA A 332 -2.81 14.49 -2.03
C ALA A 332 -1.98 15.63 -1.42
N LEU A 333 -1.45 16.52 -2.26
CA LEU A 333 -0.68 17.67 -1.80
C LEU A 333 -1.57 18.64 -0.99
N ASN A 334 -2.81 18.84 -1.43
CA ASN A 334 -3.78 19.66 -0.69
C ASN A 334 -4.13 19.03 0.67
N TRP A 335 -4.34 17.71 0.72
CA TRP A 335 -4.60 17.00 1.96
C TRP A 335 -3.44 17.18 2.96
N LEU A 336 -2.18 17.05 2.52
CA LEU A 336 -1.01 17.28 3.37
C LEU A 336 -1.01 18.70 3.97
N ARG A 337 -1.37 19.72 3.18
CA ARG A 337 -1.50 21.10 3.69
C ARG A 337 -2.60 21.22 4.73
N GLN A 338 -3.77 20.61 4.47
CA GLN A 338 -4.90 20.61 5.42
C GLN A 338 -4.55 19.92 6.74
N GLN A 339 -3.67 18.91 6.70
CA GLN A 339 -3.17 18.25 7.90
C GLN A 339 -2.07 19.05 8.64
N GLY A 340 -1.71 20.22 8.18
CA GLY A 340 -0.63 21.03 8.77
C GLY A 340 0.78 20.47 8.54
N VAL A 341 0.92 19.52 7.60
CA VAL A 341 2.22 18.92 7.26
C VAL A 341 3.00 19.87 6.36
N PRO A 342 4.30 20.14 6.63
CA PRO A 342 5.09 21.04 5.80
C PRO A 342 5.28 20.48 4.38
N VAL A 343 4.89 21.24 3.37
CA VAL A 343 4.91 20.80 1.97
C VAL A 343 5.95 21.51 1.09
N ASN A 344 6.81 22.33 1.67
CA ASN A 344 7.88 22.99 0.92
C ASN A 344 8.82 21.94 0.31
N GLY A 345 9.00 22.00 -1.01
CA GLY A 345 9.83 21.03 -1.74
C GLY A 345 9.21 19.64 -1.87
N VAL A 346 7.94 19.45 -1.49
CA VAL A 346 7.20 18.18 -1.65
C VAL A 346 6.55 18.12 -3.03
N ARG A 347 6.70 16.96 -3.67
CA ARG A 347 6.02 16.60 -4.91
C ARG A 347 5.55 15.16 -4.84
N VAL A 348 4.28 14.93 -5.03
CA VAL A 348 3.68 13.61 -5.20
C VAL A 348 3.60 13.35 -6.70
N ALA A 349 4.39 12.40 -7.20
CA ALA A 349 4.38 12.02 -8.61
C ALA A 349 3.61 10.69 -8.84
N ASP A 350 3.60 9.81 -7.84
CA ASP A 350 2.81 8.58 -7.81
C ASP A 350 2.46 8.19 -6.37
N GLY A 351 1.75 7.07 -6.20
CA GLY A 351 1.39 6.55 -4.88
C GLY A 351 2.46 5.65 -4.26
N SER A 352 3.31 5.06 -5.07
CA SER A 352 4.22 3.97 -4.67
C SER A 352 5.65 4.44 -4.36
N GLY A 353 6.07 5.56 -4.95
CA GLY A 353 7.45 6.03 -4.88
C GLY A 353 8.39 5.40 -5.92
N LEU A 354 7.84 4.69 -6.90
CA LEU A 354 8.62 4.16 -8.02
C LEU A 354 8.99 5.28 -9.00
N ASP A 355 8.11 6.27 -9.18
CA ASP A 355 8.40 7.46 -9.96
C ASP A 355 9.49 8.31 -9.31
N ARG A 356 10.61 8.48 -10.02
CA ARG A 356 11.74 9.29 -9.56
C ARG A 356 11.44 10.79 -9.47
N GLY A 357 10.27 11.23 -9.94
CA GLY A 357 9.75 12.57 -9.79
C GLY A 357 9.22 12.90 -8.39
N ASN A 358 8.96 11.90 -7.55
CA ASN A 358 8.57 12.14 -6.15
C ASN A 358 9.64 12.92 -5.39
N ARG A 359 9.20 13.85 -4.56
CA ARG A 359 10.06 14.63 -3.65
C ARG A 359 9.40 14.72 -2.29
N LEU A 360 10.09 14.24 -1.26
CA LEU A 360 9.69 14.41 0.14
C LEU A 360 10.87 14.94 0.94
N THR A 361 10.60 15.45 2.13
CA THR A 361 11.61 15.85 3.11
C THR A 361 11.49 14.97 4.35
N SER A 362 12.59 14.78 5.10
CA SER A 362 12.53 14.00 6.34
C SER A 362 11.70 14.70 7.42
N GLN A 363 11.69 16.03 7.45
CA GLN A 363 10.80 16.80 8.34
C GLN A 363 9.33 16.58 8.00
N MET A 364 8.97 16.58 6.71
CA MET A 364 7.61 16.28 6.27
C MET A 364 7.14 14.91 6.71
N LEU A 365 7.98 13.88 6.54
CA LEU A 365 7.62 12.51 6.92
C LEU A 365 7.49 12.34 8.43
N THR A 366 8.34 12.98 9.22
CA THR A 366 8.19 12.95 10.69
C THR A 366 6.95 13.71 11.15
N ALA A 367 6.63 14.85 10.52
CA ALA A 367 5.41 15.60 10.77
C ALA A 367 4.15 14.78 10.43
N LEU A 368 4.17 14.08 9.28
CA LEU A 368 3.08 13.19 8.90
C LEU A 368 2.88 12.08 9.93
N MET A 369 3.94 11.43 10.39
CA MET A 369 3.85 10.36 11.39
C MET A 369 3.33 10.88 12.73
N LEU A 370 3.76 12.07 13.18
CA LEU A 370 3.22 12.74 14.37
C LEU A 370 1.72 13.03 14.21
N ARG A 371 1.30 13.49 13.04
CA ARG A 371 -0.12 13.72 12.75
C ARG A 371 -0.91 12.42 12.82
N MET A 372 -0.37 11.35 12.24
CA MET A 372 -1.00 10.04 12.26
C MET A 372 -1.01 9.37 13.64
N GLU A 373 -0.09 9.70 14.55
CA GLU A 373 -0.13 9.22 15.95
C GLU A 373 -1.36 9.75 16.70
N GLN A 374 -1.85 10.92 16.33
CA GLN A 374 -3.03 11.52 16.96
C GLN A 374 -4.32 11.25 16.18
N HIS A 375 -4.21 10.50 15.09
CA HIS A 375 -5.36 10.11 14.30
C HIS A 375 -6.17 9.02 15.02
N PRO A 376 -7.52 9.00 14.95
CA PRO A 376 -8.34 7.92 15.52
C PRO A 376 -7.90 6.53 15.08
N TYR A 377 -7.37 6.40 13.87
CA TYR A 377 -6.88 5.14 13.30
C TYR A 377 -5.34 4.98 13.37
N ALA A 378 -4.69 5.65 14.32
CA ALA A 378 -3.24 5.56 14.53
C ALA A 378 -2.76 4.11 14.65
N LYS A 379 -3.49 3.29 15.44
CA LYS A 379 -3.18 1.87 15.64
C LYS A 379 -3.12 1.13 14.30
N ASN A 380 -4.11 1.29 13.42
CA ASN A 380 -4.16 0.66 12.10
C ASN A 380 -3.01 1.13 11.20
N TYR A 381 -2.71 2.43 11.21
CA TYR A 381 -1.65 3.00 10.39
C TYR A 381 -0.28 2.44 10.75
N PHE A 382 0.12 2.49 12.03
CA PHE A 382 1.43 2.01 12.46
C PHE A 382 1.53 0.48 12.46
N ALA A 383 0.45 -0.24 12.76
CA ALA A 383 0.43 -1.70 12.67
C ALA A 383 0.62 -2.24 11.25
N SER A 384 0.30 -1.46 10.22
CA SER A 384 0.51 -1.83 8.82
C SER A 384 1.98 -1.82 8.37
N MET A 385 2.88 -1.24 9.17
CA MET A 385 4.29 -1.08 8.80
C MET A 385 5.09 -2.37 9.01
N ALA A 386 6.21 -2.49 8.29
CA ALA A 386 7.22 -3.52 8.56
C ALA A 386 7.85 -3.31 9.93
N VAL A 387 8.26 -4.40 10.59
CA VAL A 387 8.87 -4.36 11.93
C VAL A 387 10.28 -4.96 11.88
N ALA A 388 11.24 -4.26 12.46
CA ALA A 388 12.64 -4.64 12.47
C ALA A 388 12.83 -6.04 13.09
N GLY A 389 13.49 -6.93 12.36
CA GLY A 389 13.81 -8.29 12.77
C GLY A 389 12.61 -9.24 12.90
N GLU A 390 11.40 -8.83 12.44
CA GLU A 390 10.19 -9.64 12.63
C GLU A 390 9.39 -9.82 11.34
N ARG A 391 8.96 -8.75 10.65
CA ARG A 391 8.06 -8.86 9.51
C ARG A 391 8.29 -7.83 8.42
N GLY A 392 7.78 -8.13 7.24
CA GLY A 392 7.82 -7.25 6.08
C GLY A 392 9.25 -6.95 5.63
N THR A 393 9.42 -5.85 4.92
CA THR A 393 10.71 -5.46 4.35
C THR A 393 11.80 -5.13 5.38
N LEU A 394 11.47 -5.03 6.67
CA LEU A 394 12.42 -4.86 7.77
C LEU A 394 12.81 -6.18 8.46
N ARG A 395 12.22 -7.32 8.09
CA ARG A 395 12.50 -8.63 8.72
C ARG A 395 13.98 -8.94 8.83
N TYR A 396 14.75 -8.64 7.79
CA TYR A 396 16.18 -8.93 7.73
C TYR A 396 17.08 -7.70 7.93
N TYR A 397 16.46 -6.56 8.29
CA TYR A 397 17.22 -5.35 8.63
C TYR A 397 17.63 -5.37 10.09
N PHE A 398 18.83 -4.85 10.34
CA PHE A 398 19.36 -4.65 11.68
C PHE A 398 19.49 -5.95 12.52
N PRO A 399 20.06 -7.05 11.95
CA PRO A 399 20.22 -8.31 12.68
C PRO A 399 21.03 -8.10 13.95
N GLY A 400 20.64 -8.78 15.07
CA GLY A 400 21.29 -8.66 16.36
C GLY A 400 21.18 -7.29 17.04
N SER A 401 20.32 -6.39 16.52
CA SER A 401 20.12 -5.06 17.10
C SER A 401 18.99 -5.05 18.13
N ARG A 402 19.11 -4.14 19.11
CA ARG A 402 18.02 -3.82 20.06
C ARG A 402 16.78 -3.22 19.41
N LEU A 403 16.84 -2.89 18.12
CA LEU A 403 15.72 -2.38 17.33
C LEU A 403 14.67 -3.45 17.01
N LYS A 404 15.00 -4.76 17.19
CA LYS A 404 14.08 -5.86 16.94
C LYS A 404 12.78 -5.68 17.73
N GLY A 405 11.65 -5.75 17.03
CA GLY A 405 10.30 -5.56 17.60
C GLY A 405 9.96 -4.12 18.01
N ARG A 406 10.96 -3.23 18.08
CA ARG A 406 10.79 -1.86 18.61
C ARG A 406 10.74 -0.76 17.54
N PHE A 407 11.24 -1.05 16.34
CA PHE A 407 11.17 -0.12 15.22
C PHE A 407 10.16 -0.64 14.17
N ALA A 408 9.06 0.08 14.01
CA ALA A 408 8.08 -0.13 12.96
C ALA A 408 8.21 0.97 11.90
N GLY A 409 8.36 0.62 10.61
CA GLY A 409 8.60 1.64 9.61
C GLY A 409 8.49 1.14 8.17
N LYS A 410 8.63 2.10 7.25
CA LYS A 410 8.65 1.88 5.81
C LYS A 410 10.05 2.00 5.27
N THR A 411 10.50 0.98 4.55
CA THR A 411 11.74 1.03 3.76
C THR A 411 11.48 1.62 2.38
N GLY A 412 12.50 2.25 1.81
CA GLY A 412 12.48 2.71 0.42
C GLY A 412 13.77 2.31 -0.31
N THR A 413 13.65 1.73 -1.50
CA THR A 413 14.80 1.34 -2.32
C THR A 413 14.47 1.48 -3.79
N ILE A 414 15.22 2.31 -4.48
CA ILE A 414 15.38 2.32 -5.95
C ILE A 414 16.86 2.61 -6.24
N ARG A 415 17.28 2.51 -7.49
CA ARG A 415 18.69 2.74 -7.85
C ARG A 415 19.21 4.10 -7.33
N GLY A 416 20.26 4.07 -6.51
CA GLY A 416 20.89 5.24 -5.91
C GLY A 416 20.12 5.87 -4.75
N VAL A 417 19.02 5.25 -4.26
CA VAL A 417 18.19 5.74 -3.16
C VAL A 417 17.95 4.66 -2.13
N LYS A 418 18.15 5.01 -0.87
CA LYS A 418 17.70 4.24 0.31
C LYS A 418 16.97 5.17 1.26
N ALA A 419 15.87 4.72 1.81
CA ALA A 419 15.10 5.46 2.80
C ALA A 419 14.53 4.52 3.85
N VAL A 420 14.41 5.02 5.07
CA VAL A 420 13.68 4.38 6.17
C VAL A 420 13.00 5.48 6.97
N SER A 421 11.69 5.36 7.18
CA SER A 421 10.94 6.26 8.08
C SER A 421 9.97 5.44 8.90
N GLY A 422 9.86 5.76 10.20
CA GLY A 422 9.04 4.98 11.10
C GLY A 422 9.05 5.46 12.55
N ARG A 423 8.39 4.67 13.39
CA ARG A 423 8.26 4.87 14.83
C ARG A 423 9.18 3.93 15.58
N LEU A 424 10.04 4.49 16.43
CA LEU A 424 10.90 3.75 17.35
C LEU A 424 10.31 3.84 18.76
N ILE A 425 9.97 2.72 19.35
CA ILE A 425 9.51 2.67 20.75
C ILE A 425 10.73 2.66 21.67
N THR A 426 10.78 3.65 22.58
CA THR A 426 11.84 3.78 23.57
C THR A 426 11.26 3.84 24.99
N PRO A 427 12.06 3.64 26.03
CA PRO A 427 11.59 3.77 27.43
C PRO A 427 11.02 5.16 27.77
N GLN A 428 11.42 6.20 27.01
CA GLN A 428 10.96 7.59 27.18
C GLN A 428 9.79 7.96 26.28
N GLY A 429 9.22 6.97 25.60
CA GLY A 429 8.13 7.16 24.65
C GLY A 429 8.58 7.01 23.18
N PRO A 430 7.66 7.12 22.24
CA PRO A 430 7.96 6.93 20.83
C PRO A 430 8.79 8.09 20.25
N LEU A 431 9.72 7.73 19.38
CA LEU A 431 10.44 8.63 18.49
C LEU A 431 9.99 8.40 17.05
N TYR A 432 9.85 9.46 16.28
CA TYR A 432 9.57 9.41 14.85
C TYR A 432 10.84 9.77 14.11
N VAL A 433 11.29 8.85 13.27
CA VAL A 433 12.57 8.95 12.58
C VAL A 433 12.35 8.86 11.08
N SER A 434 12.92 9.80 10.33
CA SER A 434 12.96 9.73 8.87
C SER A 434 14.39 9.92 8.38
N MET A 435 14.86 9.01 7.55
CA MET A 435 16.19 9.00 6.96
C MET A 435 16.07 8.72 5.47
N ILE A 436 16.51 9.66 4.64
CA ILE A 436 16.50 9.53 3.18
C ILE A 436 17.91 9.79 2.65
N ALA A 437 18.46 8.80 1.97
CA ALA A 437 19.78 8.86 1.33
C ALA A 437 19.65 8.81 -0.20
N ASN A 438 20.25 9.80 -0.88
CA ASN A 438 20.36 9.83 -2.33
C ASN A 438 21.84 9.85 -2.69
N GLY A 439 22.40 8.70 -3.14
CA GLY A 439 23.81 8.56 -3.52
C GLY A 439 24.76 8.26 -2.35
N SER A 440 24.32 7.56 -1.30
CA SER A 440 25.16 7.15 -0.15
C SER A 440 25.75 5.75 -0.34
N TYR A 441 26.95 5.55 0.18
CA TYR A 441 27.60 4.24 0.31
C TYR A 441 27.18 3.57 1.64
N SER A 442 26.93 2.25 1.63
CA SER A 442 26.53 1.47 2.81
C SER A 442 25.40 2.11 3.66
N PRO A 443 24.31 2.60 3.04
CA PRO A 443 23.30 3.39 3.74
C PRO A 443 22.59 2.61 4.86
N VAL A 444 22.41 1.30 4.75
CA VAL A 444 21.74 0.47 5.76
C VAL A 444 22.53 0.43 7.07
N ALA A 445 23.84 0.32 7.00
CA ALA A 445 24.71 0.33 8.20
C ALA A 445 24.64 1.69 8.91
N LYS A 446 24.61 2.80 8.14
CA LYS A 446 24.44 4.15 8.70
C LYS A 446 23.07 4.32 9.35
N MET A 447 22.00 3.85 8.70
CA MET A 447 20.63 3.89 9.26
C MET A 447 20.55 3.12 10.58
N ARG A 448 21.16 1.94 10.65
CA ARG A 448 21.26 1.17 11.89
C ARG A 448 21.91 1.97 13.01
N ARG A 449 23.10 2.53 12.77
CA ARG A 449 23.83 3.34 13.75
C ARG A 449 23.01 4.53 14.24
N MET A 450 22.34 5.23 13.33
CA MET A 450 21.51 6.39 13.69
C MET A 450 20.29 6.00 14.51
N LEU A 451 19.61 4.88 14.20
CA LEU A 451 18.48 4.37 14.98
C LEU A 451 18.92 3.89 16.38
N GLU A 452 20.04 3.16 16.46
CA GLU A 452 20.62 2.72 17.74
C GLU A 452 21.06 3.94 18.59
N SER A 453 21.59 4.98 17.98
CA SER A 453 21.89 6.25 18.67
C SER A 453 20.61 6.95 19.14
N SER A 454 19.56 6.98 18.31
CA SER A 454 18.26 7.56 18.68
C SER A 454 17.65 6.85 19.90
N ASP A 455 17.77 5.52 19.96
CA ASP A 455 17.35 4.72 21.13
C ASP A 455 18.18 5.07 22.37
N LYS A 456 19.51 5.11 22.25
CA LYS A 456 20.44 5.39 23.37
C LYS A 456 20.22 6.79 23.96
N TYR A 457 19.97 7.80 23.12
CA TYR A 457 19.83 9.19 23.53
C TYR A 457 18.36 9.64 23.64
N SER A 458 17.41 8.71 23.71
CA SER A 458 15.99 9.03 23.84
C SER A 458 15.65 9.83 25.10
N ALA A 459 16.43 9.65 26.18
CA ALA A 459 16.31 10.40 27.44
C ALA A 459 16.98 11.78 27.41
N CYS A 460 17.41 12.26 26.25
CA CYS A 460 18.03 13.56 26.12
C CYS A 460 17.09 14.66 26.65
N ARG A 461 17.39 15.15 27.86
CA ARG A 461 16.65 16.27 28.43
C ARG A 461 16.94 17.51 27.57
N PRO A 462 15.90 18.27 27.19
CA PRO A 462 16.12 19.53 26.54
C PRO A 462 16.93 20.44 27.49
N MET A 463 17.95 21.11 26.96
CA MET A 463 18.50 22.23 27.69
C MET A 463 17.39 23.27 27.94
N PRO A 464 17.26 23.84 29.13
CA PRO A 464 16.34 24.96 29.31
C PRO A 464 16.65 26.05 28.28
N LEU A 465 15.58 26.64 27.73
CA LEU A 465 15.68 27.79 26.83
C LEU A 465 16.35 28.95 27.52
#